data_d6a8640625f6392818f86f7d2db7e5fe
#
_entry.id   d6a8640625f6392818f86f7d2db7e5fe
#
_cell.length_a   1.000
_cell.length_b   1.000
_cell.length_c   1.000
_cell.angle_alpha   90.00
_cell.angle_beta   90.00
_cell.angle_gamma   90.00
#
_symmetry.space_group_name_H-M   'P 1'
#
loop_
_entity.id
_entity.type
_entity.pdbx_description
1 polymer ?
#
loop_
_entity_poly.entity_id
_entity_poly.type
_entity_poly.pdbx_seq_one_letter_code
_entity_poly.pdbx_strand_id
1 'polypeptide(L)'
;MFHYTCLNPIADVGLNKMTDLYQKTDDIKEADAVLVRSASMHDMELPDSLCAVARAGAGVNNIPLDTCAQKGIVVFNTPGANANGVKELVLAGMLLASRDLKGGMDWVLENKDDPAIGKTMEKAKKKFAGKEIQGKKLGVIGLGAIGVLVANAAAHLGMEVYGCDPYLSVENALKMSRSITLVKSQEELFTSCDFITLHVPLLDSTRHLICRETLNKMKKGSILLNFARTELVDDDALEEALQSGQLSRYVTDFPDCRIAGLPHVIAFPHLGASTEE
;
A
#
# COMPACT_ATOMS: atom_id res chain seq x y z
N MET A 1 -14.02 -24.51 -26.99
CA MET A 1 -14.39 -23.21 -26.46
C MET A 1 -14.11 -23.29 -24.96
N PHE A 2 -13.40 -22.32 -24.38
CA PHE A 2 -13.10 -22.31 -22.95
C PHE A 2 -14.04 -21.33 -22.24
N HIS A 3 -14.49 -21.69 -21.06
CA HIS A 3 -15.35 -20.83 -20.25
C HIS A 3 -14.55 -20.18 -19.13
N TYR A 4 -14.78 -18.89 -18.87
CA TYR A 4 -14.18 -18.21 -17.74
C TYR A 4 -15.23 -17.46 -16.92
N THR A 5 -14.98 -17.35 -15.62
CA THR A 5 -15.82 -16.55 -14.72
C THR A 5 -15.00 -15.47 -14.03
N CYS A 6 -15.65 -14.37 -13.62
CA CYS A 6 -15.04 -13.28 -12.89
C CYS A 6 -15.67 -13.18 -11.50
N LEU A 7 -14.89 -13.38 -10.44
CA LEU A 7 -15.37 -13.26 -9.05
C LEU A 7 -15.45 -11.80 -8.57
N ASN A 8 -14.83 -10.88 -9.32
CA ASN A 8 -14.89 -9.45 -9.11
C ASN A 8 -15.06 -8.75 -10.45
N PRO A 9 -15.46 -7.46 -10.46
CA PRO A 9 -15.35 -6.65 -11.66
C PRO A 9 -13.92 -6.63 -12.18
N ILE A 10 -13.73 -6.99 -13.43
CA ILE A 10 -12.47 -6.90 -14.18
C ILE A 10 -12.70 -5.88 -15.28
N ALA A 11 -11.72 -5.00 -15.52
CA ALA A 11 -11.84 -3.93 -16.48
C ALA A 11 -12.07 -4.46 -17.90
N ASP A 12 -13.00 -3.83 -18.62
CA ASP A 12 -13.38 -4.22 -19.99
C ASP A 12 -12.19 -4.16 -20.97
N VAL A 13 -11.23 -3.27 -20.74
CA VAL A 13 -9.99 -3.20 -21.53
C VAL A 13 -9.19 -4.50 -21.47
N GLY A 14 -9.28 -5.24 -20.37
CA GLY A 14 -8.69 -6.57 -20.22
C GLY A 14 -9.58 -7.67 -20.83
N LEU A 15 -10.88 -7.63 -20.56
CA LEU A 15 -11.83 -8.63 -21.06
C LEU A 15 -11.96 -8.58 -22.58
N ASN A 16 -11.91 -7.41 -23.20
CA ASN A 16 -11.95 -7.21 -24.64
C ASN A 16 -10.75 -7.79 -25.40
N LYS A 17 -9.72 -8.26 -24.69
CA LYS A 17 -8.59 -9.00 -25.29
C LYS A 17 -8.87 -10.49 -25.41
N MET A 18 -9.94 -10.99 -24.79
CA MET A 18 -10.39 -12.37 -24.96
C MET A 18 -10.89 -12.56 -26.39
N THR A 19 -10.41 -13.62 -27.05
CA THR A 19 -10.85 -14.01 -28.39
C THR A 19 -12.13 -14.82 -28.33
N ASP A 20 -12.73 -15.14 -29.48
CA ASP A 20 -13.92 -15.98 -29.62
C ASP A 20 -13.74 -17.42 -29.08
N LEU A 21 -12.49 -17.77 -28.69
CA LEU A 21 -12.21 -19.05 -28.03
C LEU A 21 -12.66 -19.07 -26.56
N TYR A 22 -12.92 -17.90 -25.97
CA TYR A 22 -13.26 -17.74 -24.56
C TYR A 22 -14.67 -17.17 -24.41
N GLN A 23 -15.50 -17.83 -23.62
CA GLN A 23 -16.85 -17.40 -23.31
C GLN A 23 -17.00 -17.18 -21.81
N LYS A 24 -17.59 -16.04 -21.43
CA LYS A 24 -17.88 -15.75 -20.02
C LYS A 24 -19.08 -16.59 -19.56
N THR A 25 -18.95 -17.18 -18.36
CA THR A 25 -20.02 -17.84 -17.61
C THR A 25 -20.15 -17.23 -16.22
N ASP A 26 -21.35 -17.27 -15.65
CA ASP A 26 -21.58 -16.84 -14.27
C ASP A 26 -21.50 -18.02 -13.27
N ASP A 27 -21.50 -19.27 -13.76
CA ASP A 27 -21.35 -20.46 -12.92
C ASP A 27 -19.90 -20.95 -12.91
N ILE A 28 -19.29 -20.90 -11.72
CA ILE A 28 -17.92 -21.41 -11.52
C ILE A 28 -17.79 -22.90 -11.86
N LYS A 29 -18.87 -23.68 -11.74
CA LYS A 29 -18.84 -25.12 -12.03
C LYS A 29 -18.66 -25.44 -13.52
N GLU A 30 -19.00 -24.50 -14.38
CA GLU A 30 -18.82 -24.59 -15.82
C GLU A 30 -17.53 -23.94 -16.31
N ALA A 31 -16.75 -23.27 -15.41
CA ALA A 31 -15.59 -22.51 -15.79
C ALA A 31 -14.33 -23.38 -15.90
N ASP A 32 -13.56 -23.17 -16.96
CA ASP A 32 -12.20 -23.65 -17.13
C ASP A 32 -11.17 -22.72 -16.50
N ALA A 33 -11.54 -21.43 -16.32
CA ALA A 33 -10.66 -20.42 -15.72
C ALA A 33 -11.44 -19.43 -14.83
N VAL A 34 -10.78 -18.94 -13.79
CA VAL A 34 -11.29 -17.87 -12.91
C VAL A 34 -10.43 -16.63 -13.01
N LEU A 35 -11.04 -15.47 -13.22
CA LEU A 35 -10.44 -14.17 -13.03
C LEU A 35 -10.87 -13.60 -11.68
N VAL A 36 -9.91 -13.25 -10.83
CA VAL A 36 -10.17 -12.75 -9.48
C VAL A 36 -9.30 -11.52 -9.16
N ARG A 37 -9.83 -10.60 -8.36
CA ARG A 37 -9.08 -9.46 -7.83
C ARG A 37 -8.92 -9.56 -6.31
N SER A 38 -10.00 -9.41 -5.56
CA SER A 38 -10.00 -9.37 -4.09
C SER A 38 -10.90 -10.39 -3.41
N ALA A 39 -11.79 -11.07 -4.15
CA ALA A 39 -12.66 -12.09 -3.58
C ALA A 39 -11.83 -13.25 -2.98
N SER A 40 -12.23 -13.73 -1.81
CA SER A 40 -11.65 -14.92 -1.21
C SER A 40 -12.14 -16.18 -1.95
N MET A 41 -11.22 -17.07 -2.25
CA MET A 41 -11.52 -18.39 -2.84
C MET A 41 -11.33 -19.52 -1.83
N HIS A 42 -10.99 -19.24 -0.57
CA HIS A 42 -10.67 -20.27 0.43
C HIS A 42 -11.87 -21.16 0.79
N ASP A 43 -13.07 -20.59 0.79
CA ASP A 43 -14.31 -21.31 1.13
C ASP A 43 -15.09 -21.79 -0.12
N MET A 44 -14.45 -21.67 -1.31
CA MET A 44 -15.11 -22.07 -2.56
C MET A 44 -14.77 -23.49 -2.93
N GLU A 45 -15.79 -24.23 -3.40
CA GLU A 45 -15.60 -25.54 -4.03
C GLU A 45 -15.05 -25.32 -5.45
N LEU A 46 -13.78 -25.70 -5.66
CA LEU A 46 -13.14 -25.60 -6.97
C LEU A 46 -13.49 -26.83 -7.82
N PRO A 47 -14.15 -26.67 -8.98
CA PRO A 47 -14.53 -27.78 -9.82
C PRO A 47 -13.33 -28.48 -10.46
N ASP A 48 -13.45 -29.75 -10.79
CA ASP A 48 -12.37 -30.53 -11.41
C ASP A 48 -12.08 -30.09 -12.86
N SER A 49 -13.01 -29.36 -13.49
CA SER A 49 -12.81 -28.73 -14.81
C SER A 49 -11.90 -27.50 -14.76
N LEU A 50 -11.70 -26.88 -13.58
CA LEU A 50 -10.94 -25.65 -13.46
C LEU A 50 -9.45 -25.88 -13.70
N CYS A 51 -8.93 -25.25 -14.74
CA CYS A 51 -7.54 -25.38 -15.17
C CYS A 51 -6.65 -24.20 -14.67
N ALA A 52 -7.23 -23.01 -14.51
CA ALA A 52 -6.46 -21.80 -14.20
C ALA A 52 -7.19 -20.82 -13.31
N VAL A 53 -6.44 -20.14 -12.47
CA VAL A 53 -6.87 -18.94 -11.74
C VAL A 53 -5.91 -17.81 -12.08
N ALA A 54 -6.44 -16.67 -12.56
CA ALA A 54 -5.63 -15.49 -12.85
C ALA A 54 -6.04 -14.33 -11.94
N ARG A 55 -5.10 -13.87 -11.11
CA ARG A 55 -5.33 -12.74 -10.22
C ARG A 55 -4.90 -11.41 -10.83
N ALA A 56 -5.83 -10.47 -10.90
CA ALA A 56 -5.53 -9.07 -11.22
C ALA A 56 -4.91 -8.39 -9.97
N GLY A 57 -3.61 -8.59 -9.76
CA GLY A 57 -2.84 -8.05 -8.67
C GLY A 57 -1.66 -8.94 -8.27
N ALA A 58 -0.78 -8.44 -7.39
CA ALA A 58 0.47 -9.12 -7.04
C ALA A 58 0.33 -10.21 -5.97
N GLY A 59 -0.38 -9.93 -4.87
CA GLY A 59 -0.55 -10.90 -3.78
C GLY A 59 -1.52 -12.01 -4.16
N VAL A 60 -1.42 -13.18 -3.55
CA VAL A 60 -2.28 -14.37 -3.82
C VAL A 60 -2.90 -14.95 -2.56
N ASN A 61 -2.91 -14.18 -1.49
CA ASN A 61 -3.42 -14.62 -0.18
C ASN A 61 -4.91 -15.01 -0.18
N ASN A 62 -5.69 -14.52 -1.13
CA ASN A 62 -7.10 -14.82 -1.31
C ASN A 62 -7.35 -16.10 -2.14
N ILE A 63 -6.30 -16.79 -2.57
CA ILE A 63 -6.36 -18.01 -3.41
C ILE A 63 -5.78 -19.18 -2.61
N PRO A 64 -6.48 -20.33 -2.50
CA PRO A 64 -5.99 -21.52 -1.80
C PRO A 64 -4.93 -22.24 -2.64
N LEU A 65 -3.68 -21.76 -2.61
CA LEU A 65 -2.59 -22.24 -3.45
C LEU A 65 -2.33 -23.75 -3.33
N ASP A 66 -2.36 -24.28 -2.10
CA ASP A 66 -2.14 -25.73 -1.86
C ASP A 66 -3.25 -26.58 -2.49
N THR A 67 -4.49 -26.16 -2.37
CA THR A 67 -5.63 -26.82 -3.00
C THR A 67 -5.53 -26.74 -4.53
N CYS A 68 -5.16 -25.57 -5.07
CA CYS A 68 -4.93 -25.41 -6.50
C CYS A 68 -3.83 -26.34 -7.00
N ALA A 69 -2.71 -26.41 -6.30
CA ALA A 69 -1.58 -27.27 -6.65
C ALA A 69 -1.98 -28.77 -6.64
N GLN A 70 -2.72 -29.21 -5.61
CA GLN A 70 -3.21 -30.61 -5.51
C GLN A 70 -4.18 -30.97 -6.64
N LYS A 71 -4.98 -30.01 -7.11
CA LYS A 71 -5.92 -30.21 -8.22
C LYS A 71 -5.31 -29.94 -9.60
N GLY A 72 -4.05 -29.56 -9.69
CA GLY A 72 -3.36 -29.23 -10.96
C GLY A 72 -3.81 -27.91 -11.57
N ILE A 73 -4.41 -27.00 -10.78
CA ILE A 73 -4.86 -25.68 -11.22
C ILE A 73 -3.67 -24.72 -11.20
N VAL A 74 -3.39 -24.09 -12.34
CA VAL A 74 -2.30 -23.10 -12.46
C VAL A 74 -2.78 -21.74 -11.93
N VAL A 75 -2.01 -21.11 -11.06
CA VAL A 75 -2.31 -19.78 -10.53
C VAL A 75 -1.37 -18.75 -11.14
N PHE A 76 -1.95 -17.74 -11.78
CA PHE A 76 -1.24 -16.57 -12.31
C PHE A 76 -1.53 -15.35 -11.47
N ASN A 77 -0.56 -14.44 -11.40
CA ASN A 77 -0.73 -13.11 -10.81
C ASN A 77 -0.07 -12.04 -11.71
N THR A 78 -0.32 -10.76 -11.40
CA THR A 78 0.20 -9.62 -12.16
C THR A 78 1.02 -8.70 -11.27
N PRO A 79 2.24 -9.12 -10.83
CA PRO A 79 3.06 -8.29 -9.98
C PRO A 79 3.49 -7.01 -10.71
N GLY A 80 3.34 -5.87 -10.03
CA GLY A 80 3.73 -4.56 -10.57
C GLY A 80 2.68 -3.85 -11.42
N ALA A 81 1.59 -4.50 -11.83
CA ALA A 81 0.56 -3.86 -12.65
C ALA A 81 -0.05 -2.61 -12.00
N ASN A 82 -0.27 -2.65 -10.68
CA ASN A 82 -0.80 -1.53 -9.90
C ASN A 82 0.29 -0.67 -9.20
N ALA A 83 1.56 -0.90 -9.51
CA ALA A 83 2.65 -0.29 -8.75
C ALA A 83 2.66 1.25 -8.84
N ASN A 84 2.26 1.80 -9.99
CA ASN A 84 2.18 3.25 -10.17
C ASN A 84 1.05 3.86 -9.32
N GLY A 85 -0.15 3.27 -9.34
CA GLY A 85 -1.27 3.75 -8.52
C GLY A 85 -0.95 3.73 -7.02
N VAL A 86 -0.35 2.62 -6.54
CA VAL A 86 0.10 2.54 -5.14
C VAL A 86 1.16 3.59 -4.83
N LYS A 87 2.16 3.80 -5.70
CA LYS A 87 3.17 4.87 -5.53
C LYS A 87 2.49 6.24 -5.36
N GLU A 88 1.52 6.57 -6.18
CA GLU A 88 0.81 7.85 -6.11
C GLU A 88 0.04 8.01 -4.80
N LEU A 89 -0.61 6.96 -4.33
CA LEU A 89 -1.29 6.97 -3.03
C LEU A 89 -0.31 7.11 -1.85
N VAL A 90 0.85 6.47 -1.92
CA VAL A 90 1.93 6.64 -0.91
C VAL A 90 2.39 8.09 -0.85
N LEU A 91 2.62 8.73 -2.01
CA LEU A 91 3.03 10.14 -2.07
C LEU A 91 1.93 11.06 -1.52
N ALA A 92 0.67 10.82 -1.87
CA ALA A 92 -0.47 11.56 -1.32
C ALA A 92 -0.52 11.41 0.21
N GLY A 93 -0.40 10.19 0.73
CA GLY A 93 -0.36 9.90 2.17
C GLY A 93 0.79 10.60 2.88
N MET A 94 1.98 10.62 2.28
CA MET A 94 3.16 11.29 2.81
C MET A 94 2.95 12.81 2.90
N LEU A 95 2.35 13.43 1.89
CA LEU A 95 2.03 14.86 1.88
C LEU A 95 0.94 15.21 2.90
N LEU A 96 -0.11 14.39 3.02
CA LEU A 96 -1.17 14.53 4.02
C LEU A 96 -0.63 14.40 5.45
N ALA A 97 0.35 13.52 5.66
CA ALA A 97 0.98 13.32 6.97
C ALA A 97 1.95 14.46 7.33
N SER A 98 2.49 15.18 6.35
CA SER A 98 3.45 16.26 6.57
C SER A 98 2.80 17.54 7.08
N ARG A 99 1.56 17.81 6.69
CA ARG A 99 0.72 18.94 7.12
C ARG A 99 -0.70 18.44 7.37
N ASP A 100 -1.44 19.12 8.22
CA ASP A 100 -2.85 18.77 8.46
C ASP A 100 -3.75 19.29 7.33
N LEU A 101 -3.55 18.74 6.12
CA LEU A 101 -4.33 19.15 4.94
C LEU A 101 -5.80 18.80 5.12
N LYS A 102 -6.09 17.61 5.68
CA LYS A 102 -7.48 17.19 5.92
C LYS A 102 -8.18 18.12 6.90
N GLY A 103 -7.59 18.39 8.05
CA GLY A 103 -8.17 19.32 9.03
C GLY A 103 -8.36 20.72 8.46
N GLY A 104 -7.44 21.16 7.60
CA GLY A 104 -7.59 22.43 6.87
C GLY A 104 -8.78 22.43 5.89
N MET A 105 -8.99 21.34 5.15
CA MET A 105 -10.12 21.18 4.24
C MET A 105 -11.44 21.10 5.00
N ASP A 106 -11.49 20.32 6.08
CA ASP A 106 -12.66 20.20 6.94
C ASP A 106 -13.05 21.57 7.53
N TRP A 107 -12.05 22.32 8.02
CA TRP A 107 -12.27 23.67 8.54
C TRP A 107 -12.87 24.62 7.49
N VAL A 108 -12.42 24.58 6.25
CA VAL A 108 -13.00 25.38 5.14
C VAL A 108 -14.46 25.01 4.92
N LEU A 109 -14.76 23.71 4.91
CA LEU A 109 -16.12 23.22 4.72
C LEU A 109 -17.05 23.62 5.87
N GLU A 110 -16.59 23.53 7.12
CA GLU A 110 -17.33 23.94 8.32
C GLU A 110 -17.61 25.45 8.36
N ASN A 111 -16.75 26.27 7.77
CA ASN A 111 -16.87 27.72 7.76
C ASN A 111 -17.32 28.31 6.41
N LYS A 112 -17.86 27.47 5.51
CA LYS A 112 -18.26 27.87 4.14
C LYS A 112 -19.26 29.03 4.08
N ASP A 113 -20.08 29.19 5.11
CA ASP A 113 -21.13 30.20 5.19
C ASP A 113 -20.67 31.50 5.92
N ASP A 114 -19.40 31.57 6.36
CA ASP A 114 -18.83 32.79 6.97
C ASP A 114 -18.41 33.78 5.87
N PRO A 115 -19.11 34.94 5.74
CA PRO A 115 -18.76 35.94 4.75
C PRO A 115 -17.38 36.58 4.99
N ALA A 116 -16.77 36.38 6.18
CA ALA A 116 -15.44 36.83 6.52
C ALA A 116 -14.36 35.76 6.42
N ILE A 117 -14.65 34.58 5.83
CA ILE A 117 -13.79 33.42 5.78
C ILE A 117 -12.36 33.77 5.27
N GLY A 118 -12.23 34.69 4.32
CA GLY A 118 -10.93 35.15 3.81
C GLY A 118 -10.05 35.83 4.85
N LYS A 119 -10.65 36.43 5.92
CA LYS A 119 -9.92 37.00 7.05
C LYS A 119 -9.70 36.00 8.17
N THR A 120 -10.72 35.18 8.45
CA THR A 120 -10.67 34.18 9.54
C THR A 120 -9.69 33.07 9.22
N MET A 121 -9.54 32.66 7.95
CA MET A 121 -8.58 31.63 7.54
C MET A 121 -7.12 32.00 7.82
N GLU A 122 -6.76 33.28 7.75
CA GLU A 122 -5.38 33.73 8.03
C GLU A 122 -4.96 33.46 9.49
N LYS A 123 -5.92 33.46 10.41
CA LYS A 123 -5.71 33.07 11.80
C LYS A 123 -5.77 31.55 11.98
N ALA A 124 -6.72 30.89 11.30
CA ALA A 124 -6.97 29.44 11.42
C ALA A 124 -5.81 28.63 10.84
N LYS A 125 -5.21 29.04 9.71
CA LYS A 125 -4.19 28.29 8.98
C LYS A 125 -3.00 27.83 9.85
N LYS A 126 -2.70 28.56 10.93
CA LYS A 126 -1.61 28.19 11.86
C LYS A 126 -1.84 26.84 12.53
N LYS A 127 -3.10 26.42 12.70
CA LYS A 127 -3.46 25.12 13.31
C LYS A 127 -3.09 23.93 12.41
N PHE A 128 -3.03 24.16 11.10
CA PHE A 128 -2.84 23.12 10.08
C PHE A 128 -1.41 23.12 9.53
N ALA A 129 -0.55 23.99 10.06
CA ALA A 129 0.85 24.09 9.66
C ALA A 129 1.60 22.79 9.97
N GLY A 130 2.55 22.44 9.13
CA GLY A 130 3.40 21.26 9.29
C GLY A 130 4.79 21.50 8.73
N LYS A 131 5.39 20.44 8.21
CA LYS A 131 6.77 20.44 7.69
C LYS A 131 6.76 20.19 6.18
N GLU A 132 7.79 20.66 5.49
CA GLU A 132 8.09 20.26 4.11
C GLU A 132 8.76 18.89 4.11
N ILE A 133 8.56 18.15 3.02
CA ILE A 133 9.24 16.84 2.81
C ILE A 133 10.64 17.03 2.21
N GLN A 134 10.91 18.15 1.56
CA GLN A 134 12.23 18.46 1.00
C GLN A 134 13.31 18.41 2.07
N GLY A 135 14.42 17.73 1.79
CA GLY A 135 15.53 17.54 2.73
C GLY A 135 15.22 16.61 3.90
N LYS A 136 14.03 15.97 3.95
CA LYS A 136 13.72 14.92 4.93
C LYS A 136 14.20 13.58 4.44
N LYS A 137 14.49 12.68 5.38
CA LYS A 137 14.96 11.34 5.11
C LYS A 137 13.79 10.36 5.02
N LEU A 138 13.70 9.65 3.89
CA LEU A 138 12.76 8.56 3.67
C LEU A 138 13.48 7.22 3.69
N GLY A 139 13.07 6.33 4.59
CA GLY A 139 13.47 4.93 4.59
C GLY A 139 12.45 4.07 3.85
N VAL A 140 12.89 3.35 2.83
CA VAL A 140 12.07 2.43 2.03
C VAL A 140 12.46 1.00 2.39
N ILE A 141 11.53 0.25 2.99
CA ILE A 141 11.72 -1.17 3.33
C ILE A 141 11.03 -2.00 2.25
N GLY A 142 11.85 -2.70 1.46
CA GLY A 142 11.41 -3.43 0.26
C GLY A 142 11.54 -2.56 -1.00
N LEU A 143 12.45 -2.96 -1.91
CA LEU A 143 12.74 -2.29 -3.18
C LEU A 143 12.25 -3.15 -4.36
N GLY A 144 11.04 -3.67 -4.21
CA GLY A 144 10.28 -4.32 -5.28
C GLY A 144 9.71 -3.31 -6.27
N ALA A 145 8.72 -3.75 -7.07
CA ALA A 145 8.09 -2.92 -8.12
C ALA A 145 7.53 -1.58 -7.59
N ILE A 146 6.93 -1.58 -6.39
CA ILE A 146 6.37 -0.37 -5.77
C ILE A 146 7.48 0.45 -5.10
N GLY A 147 8.30 -0.19 -4.25
CA GLY A 147 9.31 0.51 -3.45
C GLY A 147 10.30 1.31 -4.29
N VAL A 148 10.74 0.79 -5.43
CA VAL A 148 11.62 1.50 -6.37
C VAL A 148 10.95 2.73 -6.95
N LEU A 149 9.66 2.63 -7.33
CA LEU A 149 8.90 3.79 -7.85
C LEU A 149 8.71 4.87 -6.79
N VAL A 150 8.37 4.48 -5.55
CA VAL A 150 8.26 5.41 -4.41
C VAL A 150 9.59 6.08 -4.12
N ALA A 151 10.68 5.31 -4.04
CA ALA A 151 12.01 5.83 -3.78
C ALA A 151 12.45 6.86 -4.83
N ASN A 152 12.27 6.54 -6.11
CA ASN A 152 12.60 7.44 -7.21
C ASN A 152 11.76 8.73 -7.14
N ALA A 153 10.45 8.62 -6.93
CA ALA A 153 9.56 9.77 -6.87
C ALA A 153 9.89 10.67 -5.66
N ALA A 154 10.15 10.10 -4.49
CA ALA A 154 10.54 10.86 -3.31
C ALA A 154 11.87 11.59 -3.50
N ALA A 155 12.85 10.95 -4.17
CA ALA A 155 14.11 11.61 -4.52
C ALA A 155 13.89 12.82 -5.45
N HIS A 156 12.99 12.71 -6.44
CA HIS A 156 12.62 13.84 -7.31
C HIS A 156 11.88 14.96 -6.56
N LEU A 157 11.19 14.64 -5.46
CA LEU A 157 10.58 15.65 -4.57
C LEU A 157 11.59 16.27 -3.57
N GLY A 158 12.89 15.96 -3.71
CA GLY A 158 13.96 16.54 -2.92
C GLY A 158 14.18 15.89 -1.55
N MET A 159 13.67 14.66 -1.34
CA MET A 159 13.98 13.89 -0.14
C MET A 159 15.34 13.19 -0.25
N GLU A 160 15.99 12.96 0.90
CA GLU A 160 17.12 12.04 1.01
C GLU A 160 16.56 10.62 1.18
N VAL A 161 16.77 9.74 0.20
CA VAL A 161 16.14 8.41 0.18
C VAL A 161 17.15 7.33 0.51
N TYR A 162 16.77 6.48 1.46
CA TYR A 162 17.50 5.30 1.90
C TYR A 162 16.64 4.08 1.68
N GLY A 163 17.21 3.00 1.14
CA GLY A 163 16.47 1.77 0.86
C GLY A 163 17.14 0.54 1.43
N CYS A 164 16.35 -0.38 1.97
CA CYS A 164 16.79 -1.67 2.47
C CYS A 164 15.95 -2.80 1.84
N ASP A 165 16.61 -3.69 1.11
CA ASP A 165 16.00 -4.91 0.59
C ASP A 165 17.09 -5.99 0.43
N PRO A 166 17.07 -7.06 1.24
CA PRO A 166 18.03 -8.14 1.13
C PRO A 166 17.86 -8.99 -0.14
N TYR A 167 16.73 -8.86 -0.83
CA TYR A 167 16.39 -9.62 -2.05
C TYR A 167 16.29 -8.73 -3.29
N LEU A 168 16.93 -7.56 -3.28
CA LEU A 168 16.90 -6.61 -4.39
C LEU A 168 17.36 -7.29 -5.70
N SER A 169 16.45 -7.34 -6.68
CA SER A 169 16.78 -7.90 -7.99
C SER A 169 17.65 -6.94 -8.80
N VAL A 170 18.46 -7.47 -9.72
CA VAL A 170 19.27 -6.68 -10.65
C VAL A 170 18.39 -5.75 -11.49
N GLU A 171 17.22 -6.23 -11.94
CA GLU A 171 16.27 -5.44 -12.70
C GLU A 171 15.78 -4.20 -11.92
N ASN A 172 15.40 -4.38 -10.66
CA ASN A 172 14.96 -3.29 -9.80
C ASN A 172 16.11 -2.33 -9.47
N ALA A 173 17.30 -2.85 -9.21
CA ALA A 173 18.50 -2.04 -8.98
C ALA A 173 18.81 -1.12 -10.18
N LEU A 174 18.66 -1.62 -11.41
CA LEU A 174 18.86 -0.82 -12.63
C LEU A 174 17.80 0.28 -12.84
N LYS A 175 16.61 0.12 -12.26
CA LYS A 175 15.53 1.13 -12.32
C LYS A 175 15.67 2.22 -11.25
N MET A 176 16.54 2.03 -10.25
CA MET A 176 16.72 2.98 -9.16
C MET A 176 17.56 4.17 -9.58
N SER A 177 17.18 5.35 -9.07
CA SER A 177 18.01 6.55 -9.15
C SER A 177 19.32 6.36 -8.39
N ARG A 178 20.40 6.90 -8.95
CA ARG A 178 21.74 6.87 -8.29
C ARG A 178 21.80 7.71 -7.01
N SER A 179 20.82 8.58 -6.77
CA SER A 179 20.71 9.39 -5.55
C SER A 179 20.16 8.60 -4.36
N ILE A 180 19.66 7.37 -4.57
CA ILE A 180 19.14 6.52 -3.51
C ILE A 180 20.31 5.77 -2.85
N THR A 181 20.40 5.87 -1.53
CA THR A 181 21.42 5.19 -0.73
C THR A 181 20.91 3.83 -0.28
N LEU A 182 21.56 2.75 -0.68
CA LEU A 182 21.27 1.41 -0.17
C LEU A 182 21.96 1.23 1.19
N VAL A 183 21.18 0.78 2.17
CA VAL A 183 21.69 0.40 3.49
C VAL A 183 21.59 -1.11 3.70
N LYS A 184 22.42 -1.64 4.60
CA LYS A 184 22.52 -3.08 4.83
C LYS A 184 21.50 -3.59 5.85
N SER A 185 21.05 -2.72 6.74
CA SER A 185 20.11 -3.09 7.79
C SER A 185 18.93 -2.12 7.86
N GLN A 186 17.77 -2.64 8.27
CA GLN A 186 16.59 -1.81 8.54
C GLN A 186 16.80 -0.90 9.75
N GLU A 187 17.68 -1.26 10.67
CA GLU A 187 17.99 -0.46 11.86
C GLU A 187 18.57 0.91 11.49
N GLU A 188 19.39 0.96 10.42
CA GLU A 188 19.90 2.23 9.90
C GLU A 188 18.76 3.15 9.42
N LEU A 189 17.68 2.57 8.84
CA LEU A 189 16.50 3.33 8.46
C LEU A 189 15.73 3.82 9.67
N PHE A 190 15.47 2.94 10.65
CA PHE A 190 14.70 3.28 11.85
C PHE A 190 15.33 4.43 12.62
N THR A 191 16.64 4.39 12.83
CA THR A 191 17.36 5.40 13.64
C THR A 191 17.54 6.74 12.96
N SER A 192 17.55 6.79 11.62
CA SER A 192 17.94 7.99 10.87
C SER A 192 16.81 8.67 10.09
N CYS A 193 15.74 7.95 9.71
CA CYS A 193 14.75 8.48 8.79
C CYS A 193 13.60 9.20 9.48
N ASP A 194 13.08 10.25 8.83
CA ASP A 194 11.90 11.00 9.27
C ASP A 194 10.61 10.30 8.85
N PHE A 195 10.66 9.54 7.76
CA PHE A 195 9.59 8.74 7.20
C PHE A 195 10.07 7.32 6.96
N ILE A 196 9.23 6.34 7.27
CA ILE A 196 9.45 4.92 6.93
C ILE A 196 8.26 4.45 6.11
N THR A 197 8.51 3.79 4.99
CA THR A 197 7.46 3.21 4.14
C THR A 197 7.73 1.73 3.88
N LEU A 198 6.67 0.92 3.99
CA LEU A 198 6.73 -0.55 3.91
C LEU A 198 6.23 -1.03 2.55
N HIS A 199 7.06 -1.80 1.84
CA HIS A 199 6.76 -2.39 0.53
C HIS A 199 7.22 -3.85 0.45
N VAL A 200 7.15 -4.57 1.56
CA VAL A 200 7.49 -5.99 1.66
C VAL A 200 6.24 -6.86 1.68
N PRO A 201 6.29 -8.11 1.19
CA PRO A 201 5.19 -9.07 1.33
C PRO A 201 5.01 -9.47 2.79
N LEU A 202 3.81 -9.95 3.13
CA LEU A 202 3.56 -10.60 4.40
C LEU A 202 4.08 -12.05 4.33
N LEU A 203 5.07 -12.33 5.15
CA LEU A 203 5.68 -13.64 5.39
C LEU A 203 5.81 -13.84 6.89
N ASP A 204 6.09 -15.05 7.34
CA ASP A 204 6.36 -15.30 8.77
C ASP A 204 7.53 -14.44 9.29
N SER A 205 8.53 -14.20 8.45
CA SER A 205 9.70 -13.36 8.77
C SER A 205 9.45 -11.86 8.76
N THR A 206 8.34 -11.40 8.17
CA THR A 206 7.97 -9.98 8.08
C THR A 206 6.73 -9.63 8.91
N ARG A 207 6.04 -10.63 9.46
CA ARG A 207 4.94 -10.43 10.39
C ARG A 207 5.44 -9.63 11.60
N HIS A 208 4.71 -8.58 11.97
CA HIS A 208 5.09 -7.64 13.04
C HIS A 208 6.53 -7.10 12.89
N LEU A 209 6.96 -6.88 11.64
CA LEU A 209 8.22 -6.20 11.32
C LEU A 209 8.33 -4.87 12.09
N ILE A 210 7.20 -4.18 12.19
CA ILE A 210 7.04 -3.00 13.01
C ILE A 210 6.37 -3.42 14.33
N CYS A 211 7.17 -3.58 15.34
CA CYS A 211 6.78 -3.95 16.70
C CYS A 211 7.31 -2.92 17.70
N ARG A 212 7.03 -3.10 18.98
CA ARG A 212 7.49 -2.19 20.05
C ARG A 212 9.01 -1.95 20.01
N GLU A 213 9.82 -2.97 19.77
CA GLU A 213 11.27 -2.84 19.71
C GLU A 213 11.70 -1.93 18.54
N THR A 214 11.17 -2.17 17.34
CA THR A 214 11.52 -1.39 16.15
C THR A 214 10.98 0.04 16.23
N LEU A 215 9.76 0.23 16.76
CA LEU A 215 9.18 1.56 17.01
C LEU A 215 10.02 2.38 17.99
N ASN A 216 10.53 1.77 19.06
CA ASN A 216 11.41 2.45 20.01
C ASN A 216 12.76 2.86 19.41
N LYS A 217 13.24 2.17 18.37
CA LYS A 217 14.45 2.54 17.63
C LYS A 217 14.21 3.66 16.62
N MET A 218 12.96 3.88 16.22
CA MET A 218 12.64 4.92 15.24
C MET A 218 12.93 6.31 15.80
N LYS A 219 13.25 7.21 14.89
CA LYS A 219 13.44 8.62 15.22
C LYS A 219 12.15 9.18 15.83
N LYS A 220 12.23 9.81 16.99
CA LYS A 220 11.07 10.39 17.67
C LYS A 220 10.32 11.37 16.77
N GLY A 221 9.01 11.19 16.67
CA GLY A 221 8.15 12.00 15.83
C GLY A 221 8.24 11.65 14.34
N SER A 222 8.80 10.49 13.98
CA SER A 222 8.79 9.98 12.62
C SER A 222 7.37 9.61 12.16
N ILE A 223 7.22 9.39 10.87
CA ILE A 223 5.97 9.02 10.20
C ILE A 223 6.15 7.63 9.60
N LEU A 224 5.20 6.75 9.88
CA LEU A 224 5.15 5.40 9.32
C LEU A 224 4.05 5.32 8.25
N LEU A 225 4.41 4.78 7.07
CA LEU A 225 3.47 4.53 5.96
C LEU A 225 3.41 3.02 5.67
N ASN A 226 2.22 2.45 5.69
CA ASN A 226 1.99 1.04 5.40
C ASN A 226 0.89 0.88 4.34
N PHE A 227 1.31 0.70 3.10
CA PHE A 227 0.45 0.39 1.95
C PHE A 227 0.69 -1.04 1.44
N ALA A 228 1.18 -1.91 2.33
CA ALA A 228 1.50 -3.29 2.00
C ALA A 228 0.52 -4.28 2.64
N ARG A 229 0.61 -4.54 3.95
CA ARG A 229 -0.28 -5.46 4.69
C ARG A 229 -0.43 -5.03 6.14
N THR A 230 -1.62 -5.21 6.71
CA THR A 230 -1.93 -4.87 8.11
C THR A 230 -0.95 -5.53 9.07
N GLU A 231 -0.76 -6.83 8.93
CA GLU A 231 -0.01 -7.67 9.87
C GLU A 231 1.52 -7.44 9.87
N LEU A 232 2.01 -6.51 9.06
CA LEU A 232 3.40 -6.04 9.15
C LEU A 232 3.63 -5.16 10.37
N VAL A 233 2.55 -4.61 10.95
CA VAL A 233 2.58 -3.71 12.10
C VAL A 233 1.88 -4.40 13.26
N ASP A 234 2.44 -4.30 14.46
CA ASP A 234 1.81 -4.70 15.71
C ASP A 234 0.91 -3.55 16.18
N ASP A 235 -0.40 -3.78 16.23
CA ASP A 235 -1.40 -2.73 16.51
C ASP A 235 -1.30 -2.18 17.93
N ASP A 236 -0.97 -3.01 18.94
CA ASP A 236 -0.82 -2.56 20.31
C ASP A 236 0.40 -1.65 20.45
N ALA A 237 1.51 -2.05 19.84
CA ALA A 237 2.73 -1.24 19.82
C ALA A 237 2.55 0.05 19.02
N LEU A 238 1.79 0.03 17.93
CA LEU A 238 1.46 1.21 17.13
C LEU A 238 0.66 2.23 17.94
N GLU A 239 -0.38 1.79 18.64
CA GLU A 239 -1.23 2.66 19.48
C GLU A 239 -0.38 3.34 20.57
N GLU A 240 0.45 2.59 21.30
CA GLU A 240 1.37 3.15 22.29
C GLU A 240 2.35 4.17 21.70
N ALA A 241 2.89 3.89 20.51
CA ALA A 241 3.83 4.78 19.84
C ALA A 241 3.17 6.10 19.39
N LEU A 242 1.91 6.06 18.94
CA LEU A 242 1.14 7.26 18.60
C LEU A 242 0.79 8.06 19.85
N GLN A 243 0.34 7.41 20.93
CA GLN A 243 -0.03 8.07 22.19
C GLN A 243 1.17 8.74 22.87
N SER A 244 2.34 8.09 22.84
CA SER A 244 3.59 8.65 23.42
C SER A 244 4.26 9.71 22.56
N GLY A 245 3.81 9.89 21.31
CA GLY A 245 4.45 10.77 20.32
C GLY A 245 5.80 10.21 19.81
N GLN A 246 6.06 8.93 19.99
CA GLN A 246 7.19 8.23 19.36
C GLN A 246 7.00 8.24 17.83
N LEU A 247 5.78 7.93 17.36
CA LEU A 247 5.33 8.26 16.01
C LEU A 247 4.47 9.52 16.04
N SER A 248 4.69 10.40 15.07
CA SER A 248 3.83 11.58 14.89
C SER A 248 2.56 11.25 14.10
N ARG A 249 2.64 10.32 13.14
CA ARG A 249 1.51 9.87 12.32
C ARG A 249 1.74 8.44 11.80
N TYR A 250 0.61 7.75 11.59
CA TYR A 250 0.55 6.49 10.84
C TYR A 250 -0.35 6.67 9.63
N VAL A 251 0.08 6.18 8.48
CA VAL A 251 -0.68 6.25 7.21
C VAL A 251 -0.85 4.85 6.66
N THR A 252 -2.09 4.47 6.34
CA THR A 252 -2.37 3.13 5.81
C THR A 252 -3.57 3.14 4.86
N ASP A 253 -3.64 2.16 3.96
CA ASP A 253 -4.85 1.83 3.18
C ASP A 253 -5.48 0.48 3.55
N PHE A 254 -5.09 -0.05 4.73
CA PHE A 254 -5.64 -1.27 5.33
C PHE A 254 -6.17 -1.00 6.74
N PRO A 255 -7.11 -0.05 6.94
CA PRO A 255 -7.66 0.20 8.27
C PRO A 255 -8.62 -0.91 8.70
N ASP A 256 -8.55 -1.28 9.96
CA ASP A 256 -9.65 -1.92 10.67
C ASP A 256 -10.42 -0.91 11.52
N CYS A 257 -11.43 -1.36 12.26
CA CYS A 257 -12.25 -0.49 13.10
C CYS A 257 -11.49 0.14 14.27
N ARG A 258 -10.43 -0.52 14.78
CA ARG A 258 -9.57 -0.02 15.86
C ARG A 258 -8.64 1.07 15.32
N ILE A 259 -7.89 0.75 14.28
CA ILE A 259 -6.87 1.64 13.70
C ILE A 259 -7.50 2.90 13.10
N ALA A 260 -8.64 2.78 12.41
CA ALA A 260 -9.34 3.92 11.80
C ALA A 260 -9.79 4.98 12.81
N GLY A 261 -10.03 4.58 14.08
CA GLY A 261 -10.47 5.47 15.15
C GLY A 261 -9.34 6.14 15.94
N LEU A 262 -8.09 5.75 15.72
CA LEU A 262 -6.97 6.28 16.51
C LEU A 262 -6.60 7.72 16.09
N PRO A 263 -6.25 8.59 17.06
CA PRO A 263 -5.67 9.89 16.77
C PRO A 263 -4.37 9.74 15.96
N HIS A 264 -4.10 10.71 15.08
CA HIS A 264 -2.88 10.74 14.26
C HIS A 264 -2.77 9.63 13.21
N VAL A 265 -3.85 8.90 12.94
CA VAL A 265 -3.95 7.95 11.83
C VAL A 265 -4.59 8.62 10.61
N ILE A 266 -4.01 8.39 9.45
CA ILE A 266 -4.59 8.74 8.14
C ILE A 266 -4.87 7.43 7.43
N ALA A 267 -6.14 7.10 7.26
CA ALA A 267 -6.58 5.85 6.69
C ALA A 267 -7.31 6.07 5.34
N PHE A 268 -6.97 5.26 4.36
CA PHE A 268 -7.62 5.19 3.05
C PHE A 268 -8.35 3.84 2.90
N PRO A 269 -9.46 3.77 2.16
CA PRO A 269 -10.20 2.52 1.98
C PRO A 269 -9.62 1.67 0.82
N HIS A 270 -8.39 1.19 0.97
CA HIS A 270 -7.65 0.30 0.04
C HIS A 270 -7.67 0.81 -1.42
N LEU A 271 -7.25 2.06 -1.61
CA LEU A 271 -7.31 2.74 -2.91
C LEU A 271 -6.09 2.51 -3.81
N GLY A 272 -5.04 1.84 -3.33
CA GLY A 272 -3.77 1.73 -4.05
C GLY A 272 -3.84 1.18 -5.47
N ALA A 273 -4.86 0.37 -5.78
CA ALA A 273 -5.10 -0.18 -7.12
C ALA A 273 -6.46 0.26 -7.70
N SER A 274 -7.08 1.30 -7.16
CA SER A 274 -8.41 1.77 -7.58
C SER A 274 -8.27 2.98 -8.50
N THR A 275 -7.68 2.76 -9.68
CA THR A 275 -7.57 3.70 -10.80
C THR A 275 -8.38 3.18 -11.98
N GLU A 276 -8.63 4.02 -12.97
CA GLU A 276 -9.37 3.63 -14.19
C GLU A 276 -8.52 2.76 -15.13
N GLU A 277 -7.19 2.88 -15.07
CA GLU A 277 -6.23 2.09 -15.86
C GLU A 277 -6.08 0.65 -15.35
#